data_7633de8801eba18a52e46f3d6ed44e37
#
_entry.id   7633de8801eba18a52e46f3d6ed44e37
#
_cell.length_a   1.000
_cell.length_b   1.000
_cell.length_c   1.000
_cell.angle_alpha   90.00
_cell.angle_beta   90.00
_cell.angle_gamma   90.00
#
_symmetry.space_group_name_H-M   'P 1'
#
loop_
_entity.id
_entity.type
_entity.pdbx_description
1 polymer ?
#
loop_
_entity_poly.entity_id
_entity_poly.type
_entity_poly.pdbx_seq_one_letter_code
_entity_poly.pdbx_strand_id
1 'polypeptide(L)'
;MSTATTYKTKDFYFGRTLDYEFSYGDEITITPRNFKFNFRKMGEMNSHYAIIGMAYVIEDYPLYYDAINEKGLGIAGLNFVGNAVYHEEKEGKNNVTQFEFIPWILGQCSSVDEAKKLLQNMNFLNEPFNDRLPLAQLHWIIADSNKAITVESVADGIKIYDNPVGVLTNNPPFDKQMFNLNNYMHLSNKSPENTFSSKLDLKNYSRGMGAIGLPGDLSSQSRFVRIAFVKMNSVSGDGELESVSQFFHILNSVDQQRGCCDLGNDKYEITIYTSCCNATKGIYYYTTYDNHQITAVNMNKENLEGDKLIRYPLIKGEQIKLQN
;
A
#
# COMPACT_ATOMS: atom_id res chain seq x y z
N MET A 1 3.52 8.92 6.77
CA MET A 1 3.73 8.70 5.31
C MET A 1 3.56 7.22 4.97
N SER A 2 3.79 6.82 3.73
CA SER A 2 3.63 5.40 3.35
C SER A 2 4.13 5.15 1.93
N THR A 3 4.42 3.88 1.62
CA THR A 3 4.77 3.45 0.26
C THR A 3 4.07 2.14 -0.03
N ALA A 4 3.31 2.05 -1.13
CA ALA A 4 2.69 0.82 -1.59
C ALA A 4 3.29 0.39 -2.93
N THR A 5 3.35 -0.91 -3.16
CA THR A 5 3.85 -1.47 -4.42
C THR A 5 3.18 -2.79 -4.77
N THR A 6 3.30 -3.14 -6.04
CA THR A 6 2.96 -4.46 -6.57
C THR A 6 4.23 -5.18 -7.01
N TYR A 7 4.20 -6.48 -7.04
CA TYR A 7 5.26 -7.33 -7.62
C TYR A 7 4.62 -8.59 -8.20
N LYS A 8 5.08 -9.05 -9.32
CA LYS A 8 4.54 -10.23 -9.98
C LYS A 8 5.65 -11.16 -10.43
N THR A 9 5.54 -12.41 -10.00
CA THR A 9 6.28 -13.55 -10.51
C THR A 9 5.28 -14.57 -11.07
N LYS A 10 5.26 -15.79 -10.63
CA LYS A 10 4.16 -16.73 -10.88
C LYS A 10 2.87 -16.25 -10.21
N ASP A 11 2.97 -15.84 -8.94
CA ASP A 11 1.86 -15.25 -8.18
C ASP A 11 1.91 -13.72 -8.23
N PHE A 12 0.81 -13.08 -7.84
CA PHE A 12 0.70 -11.63 -7.70
C PHE A 12 0.84 -11.22 -6.24
N TYR A 13 1.70 -10.24 -5.99
CA TYR A 13 2.00 -9.70 -4.66
C TYR A 13 1.64 -8.22 -4.57
N PHE A 14 1.08 -7.85 -3.43
CA PHE A 14 0.64 -6.49 -3.14
C PHE A 14 0.94 -6.17 -1.67
N GLY A 15 1.43 -4.97 -1.38
CA GLY A 15 1.67 -4.57 0.00
C GLY A 15 2.23 -3.17 0.13
N ARG A 16 2.55 -2.81 1.39
CA ARG A 16 2.94 -1.43 1.72
C ARG A 16 3.85 -1.36 2.94
N THR A 17 4.49 -0.20 3.13
CA THR A 17 4.93 0.28 4.44
C THR A 17 3.85 1.19 5.05
N LEU A 18 3.61 1.13 6.34
CA LEU A 18 2.90 2.16 7.11
C LEU A 18 3.93 2.97 7.89
N ASP A 19 4.14 4.22 7.47
CA ASP A 19 5.11 5.12 8.12
C ASP A 19 4.35 6.16 8.92
N TYR A 20 4.55 6.13 10.26
CA TYR A 20 3.86 7.00 11.19
C TYR A 20 4.63 7.08 12.52
N GLU A 21 4.19 7.92 13.45
CA GLU A 21 4.85 8.08 14.75
C GLU A 21 4.42 7.07 15.81
N PHE A 22 3.26 6.42 15.65
CA PHE A 22 2.75 5.39 16.55
C PHE A 22 1.75 4.46 15.85
N SER A 23 1.53 3.28 16.44
CA SER A 23 0.47 2.34 16.04
C SER A 23 -0.79 2.60 16.84
N TYR A 24 -1.95 2.59 16.17
CA TYR A 24 -3.27 2.65 16.83
C TYR A 24 -3.68 1.34 17.49
N GLY A 25 -2.90 0.29 17.37
CA GLY A 25 -3.24 -1.07 17.76
C GLY A 25 -3.62 -1.90 16.52
N ASP A 26 -2.77 -1.78 15.51
CA ASP A 26 -2.96 -2.45 14.23
C ASP A 26 -2.86 -3.96 14.40
N GLU A 27 -3.72 -4.69 13.69
CA GLU A 27 -3.77 -6.14 13.72
C GLU A 27 -4.20 -6.70 12.37
N ILE A 28 -3.83 -7.95 12.08
CA ILE A 28 -4.35 -8.62 10.89
C ILE A 28 -5.79 -9.03 11.17
N THR A 29 -6.68 -8.61 10.28
CA THR A 29 -8.10 -8.86 10.38
C THR A 29 -8.60 -9.56 9.13
N ILE A 30 -9.33 -10.67 9.33
CA ILE A 30 -10.08 -11.33 8.28
C ILE A 30 -11.56 -10.99 8.48
N THR A 31 -12.18 -10.50 7.40
CA THR A 31 -13.62 -10.30 7.33
C THR A 31 -14.21 -11.43 6.49
N PRO A 32 -14.87 -12.42 7.11
CA PRO A 32 -15.49 -13.55 6.40
C PRO A 32 -16.67 -13.10 5.54
N ARG A 33 -17.10 -13.95 4.61
CA ARG A 33 -18.10 -13.64 3.57
C ARG A 33 -19.46 -13.18 4.10
N ASN A 34 -19.86 -13.63 5.29
CA ASN A 34 -21.16 -13.30 5.88
C ASN A 34 -21.06 -12.27 7.02
N PHE A 35 -19.89 -11.65 7.22
CA PHE A 35 -19.78 -10.49 8.11
C PHE A 35 -20.64 -9.35 7.56
N LYS A 36 -21.46 -8.76 8.41
CA LYS A 36 -22.38 -7.71 7.99
C LYS A 36 -21.71 -6.33 8.04
N PHE A 37 -21.49 -5.75 6.87
CA PHE A 37 -21.12 -4.33 6.79
C PHE A 37 -22.38 -3.46 6.77
N ASN A 38 -22.39 -2.42 7.62
CA ASN A 38 -23.38 -1.35 7.60
C ASN A 38 -22.68 -0.07 7.13
N PHE A 39 -22.90 0.30 5.88
CA PHE A 39 -22.35 1.53 5.31
C PHE A 39 -23.23 2.72 5.61
N ARG A 40 -22.62 3.89 5.77
CA ARG A 40 -23.32 5.14 6.15
C ARG A 40 -24.47 5.49 5.19
N LYS A 41 -24.24 5.35 3.89
CA LYS A 41 -25.21 5.69 2.83
C LYS A 41 -25.50 4.56 1.85
N MET A 42 -24.71 3.52 1.85
CA MET A 42 -24.83 2.42 0.89
C MET A 42 -25.61 1.21 1.43
N GLY A 43 -26.20 1.35 2.63
CA GLY A 43 -26.99 0.29 3.26
C GLY A 43 -26.14 -0.88 3.78
N GLU A 44 -26.72 -2.06 3.81
CA GLU A 44 -26.11 -3.26 4.35
C GLU A 44 -25.50 -4.13 3.25
N MET A 45 -24.33 -4.69 3.53
CA MET A 45 -23.71 -5.74 2.71
C MET A 45 -23.59 -7.00 3.57
N ASN A 46 -24.50 -7.93 3.38
CA ASN A 46 -24.63 -9.15 4.22
C ASN A 46 -23.87 -10.35 3.65
N SER A 47 -23.44 -10.27 2.40
CA SER A 47 -22.64 -11.28 1.72
C SER A 47 -21.69 -10.60 0.76
N HIS A 48 -20.42 -10.97 0.82
CA HIS A 48 -19.36 -10.34 0.05
C HIS A 48 -18.15 -11.28 -0.07
N TYR A 49 -17.15 -10.91 -0.85
CA TYR A 49 -15.88 -11.63 -0.86
C TYR A 49 -15.18 -11.52 0.50
N ALA A 50 -14.53 -12.59 0.93
CA ALA A 50 -13.70 -12.57 2.11
C ALA A 50 -12.50 -11.64 1.91
N ILE A 51 -12.15 -10.91 2.97
CA ILE A 51 -11.10 -9.88 2.96
C ILE A 51 -10.09 -10.21 4.06
N ILE A 52 -8.81 -10.04 3.80
CA ILE A 52 -7.74 -10.05 4.80
C ILE A 52 -6.89 -8.79 4.65
N GLY A 53 -6.55 -8.15 5.75
CA GLY A 53 -5.72 -6.95 5.72
C GLY A 53 -5.25 -6.51 7.09
N MET A 54 -4.45 -5.45 7.12
CA MET A 54 -4.07 -4.76 8.33
C MET A 54 -5.14 -3.73 8.67
N ALA A 55 -5.66 -3.78 9.89
CA ALA A 55 -6.74 -2.91 10.33
C ALA A 55 -6.58 -2.45 11.78
N TYR A 56 -7.13 -1.28 12.08
CA TYR A 56 -7.53 -0.92 13.43
C TYR A 56 -9.00 -1.27 13.60
N VAL A 57 -9.31 -2.19 14.50
CA VAL A 57 -10.69 -2.62 14.75
C VAL A 57 -11.28 -1.83 15.91
N ILE A 58 -12.32 -1.07 15.64
CA ILE A 58 -13.05 -0.29 16.63
C ILE A 58 -14.57 -0.46 16.42
N GLU A 59 -15.32 -0.62 17.50
CA GLU A 59 -16.78 -0.82 17.44
C GLU A 59 -17.19 -1.97 16.49
N ASP A 60 -16.41 -3.04 16.52
CA ASP A 60 -16.54 -4.22 15.63
C ASP A 60 -16.46 -3.91 14.13
N TYR A 61 -15.85 -2.77 13.78
CA TYR A 61 -15.62 -2.34 12.40
C TYR A 61 -14.12 -2.35 12.06
N PRO A 62 -13.72 -3.02 10.97
CA PRO A 62 -12.32 -3.05 10.55
C PRO A 62 -11.96 -1.81 9.72
N LEU A 63 -11.21 -0.89 10.30
CA LEU A 63 -10.63 0.24 9.59
C LEU A 63 -9.35 -0.23 8.89
N TYR A 64 -9.47 -0.73 7.68
CA TYR A 64 -8.35 -1.25 6.90
C TYR A 64 -7.41 -0.16 6.40
N TYR A 65 -6.10 -0.38 6.58
CA TYR A 65 -5.05 0.43 5.95
C TYR A 65 -4.69 -0.11 4.57
N ASP A 66 -4.57 -1.44 4.46
CA ASP A 66 -4.39 -2.20 3.25
C ASP A 66 -5.06 -3.57 3.40
N ALA A 67 -5.55 -4.10 2.32
CA ALA A 67 -6.19 -5.40 2.31
C ALA A 67 -6.21 -6.01 0.90
N ILE A 68 -6.40 -7.32 0.87
CA ILE A 68 -6.73 -8.08 -0.34
C ILE A 68 -8.03 -8.85 -0.11
N ASN A 69 -8.74 -9.15 -1.20
CA ASN A 69 -9.84 -10.10 -1.14
C ASN A 69 -9.47 -11.48 -1.70
N GLU A 70 -10.34 -12.44 -1.52
CA GLU A 70 -10.17 -13.83 -2.00
C GLU A 70 -10.10 -13.97 -3.52
N LYS A 71 -10.40 -12.91 -4.27
CA LYS A 71 -10.30 -12.85 -5.74
C LYS A 71 -8.98 -12.30 -6.24
N GLY A 72 -8.11 -11.84 -5.33
CA GLY A 72 -6.79 -11.32 -5.67
C GLY A 72 -6.75 -9.84 -5.99
N LEU A 73 -7.81 -9.10 -5.67
CA LEU A 73 -7.82 -7.63 -5.74
C LEU A 73 -7.25 -7.06 -4.43
N GLY A 74 -6.33 -6.10 -4.54
CA GLY A 74 -5.72 -5.41 -3.40
C GLY A 74 -5.97 -3.91 -3.42
N ILE A 75 -6.12 -3.31 -2.22
CA ILE A 75 -6.23 -1.86 -2.03
C ILE A 75 -5.38 -1.44 -0.83
N ALA A 76 -4.70 -0.30 -0.96
CA ALA A 76 -4.06 0.39 0.15
C ALA A 76 -4.42 1.88 0.13
N GLY A 77 -4.75 2.43 1.30
CA GLY A 77 -4.94 3.86 1.52
C GLY A 77 -3.69 4.49 2.12
N LEU A 78 -3.21 5.58 1.52
CA LEU A 78 -2.00 6.28 1.91
C LEU A 78 -2.32 7.75 2.18
N ASN A 79 -1.59 8.39 3.08
CA ASN A 79 -1.79 9.81 3.40
C ASN A 79 -1.60 10.71 2.18
N PHE A 80 -2.57 11.62 1.98
CA PHE A 80 -2.61 12.59 0.90
C PHE A 80 -2.99 13.97 1.44
N VAL A 81 -2.31 14.36 2.49
CA VAL A 81 -2.63 15.54 3.31
C VAL A 81 -2.55 16.82 2.49
N GLY A 82 -3.58 17.66 2.63
CA GLY A 82 -3.68 18.95 1.92
C GLY A 82 -4.11 18.85 0.44
N ASN A 83 -4.23 17.64 -0.10
CA ASN A 83 -4.73 17.41 -1.47
C ASN A 83 -6.07 16.67 -1.49
N ALA A 84 -6.30 15.75 -0.53
CA ALA A 84 -7.56 15.04 -0.44
C ALA A 84 -8.70 16.00 -0.10
N VAL A 85 -9.79 15.94 -0.87
CA VAL A 85 -11.03 16.69 -0.64
C VAL A 85 -12.19 15.71 -0.71
N TYR A 86 -13.01 15.69 0.32
CA TYR A 86 -14.25 14.92 0.38
C TYR A 86 -15.44 15.87 0.33
N HIS A 87 -16.58 15.37 -0.11
CA HIS A 87 -17.72 16.20 -0.49
C HIS A 87 -18.97 15.86 0.31
N GLU A 88 -19.93 16.74 0.29
CA GLU A 88 -21.28 16.48 0.79
C GLU A 88 -21.95 15.37 -0.03
N GLU A 89 -22.99 14.77 0.52
CA GLU A 89 -23.81 13.77 -0.16
C GLU A 89 -24.31 14.28 -1.52
N LYS A 90 -24.17 13.45 -2.55
CA LYS A 90 -24.64 13.76 -3.91
C LYS A 90 -25.74 12.77 -4.31
N GLU A 91 -26.90 13.30 -4.68
CA GLU A 91 -28.02 12.50 -5.16
C GLU A 91 -27.62 11.68 -6.42
N GLY A 92 -28.04 10.42 -6.47
CA GLY A 92 -27.75 9.51 -7.58
C GLY A 92 -26.30 8.99 -7.63
N LYS A 93 -25.47 9.32 -6.65
CA LYS A 93 -24.10 8.81 -6.54
C LYS A 93 -24.00 7.73 -5.45
N ASN A 94 -23.00 6.87 -5.61
CA ASN A 94 -22.56 5.98 -4.54
C ASN A 94 -21.75 6.79 -3.53
N ASN A 95 -22.41 7.19 -2.44
CA ASN A 95 -21.81 8.02 -1.41
C ASN A 95 -21.12 7.14 -0.38
N VAL A 96 -19.79 7.10 -0.40
CA VAL A 96 -18.95 6.22 0.42
C VAL A 96 -17.95 7.06 1.20
N THR A 97 -17.81 6.80 2.49
CA THR A 97 -16.79 7.47 3.31
C THR A 97 -15.40 6.90 3.02
N GLN A 98 -14.36 7.67 3.36
CA GLN A 98 -12.98 7.22 3.13
C GLN A 98 -12.64 5.93 3.91
N PHE A 99 -13.23 5.73 5.10
CA PHE A 99 -12.99 4.54 5.92
C PHE A 99 -13.80 3.30 5.48
N GLU A 100 -14.86 3.49 4.68
CA GLU A 100 -15.65 2.42 4.09
C GLU A 100 -15.11 1.94 2.74
N PHE A 101 -14.24 2.73 2.10
CA PHE A 101 -13.86 2.53 0.71
C PHE A 101 -13.22 1.16 0.45
N ILE A 102 -12.27 0.74 1.29
CA ILE A 102 -11.58 -0.54 1.12
C ILE A 102 -12.57 -1.72 1.20
N PRO A 103 -13.36 -1.90 2.27
CA PRO A 103 -14.29 -3.01 2.34
C PRO A 103 -15.43 -2.90 1.31
N TRP A 104 -15.86 -1.68 0.95
CA TRP A 104 -16.92 -1.50 -0.04
C TRP A 104 -16.48 -1.96 -1.45
N ILE A 105 -15.24 -1.66 -1.85
CA ILE A 105 -14.68 -2.14 -3.13
C ILE A 105 -14.33 -3.62 -3.06
N LEU A 106 -13.56 -4.06 -2.06
CA LEU A 106 -13.08 -5.44 -1.96
C LEU A 106 -14.21 -6.45 -1.75
N GLY A 107 -15.30 -6.04 -1.12
CA GLY A 107 -16.44 -6.90 -0.87
C GLY A 107 -17.19 -7.30 -2.15
N GLN A 108 -17.12 -6.51 -3.21
CA GLN A 108 -17.95 -6.71 -4.40
C GLN A 108 -17.19 -6.75 -5.74
N CYS A 109 -15.93 -6.34 -5.77
CA CYS A 109 -15.13 -6.34 -6.99
C CYS A 109 -14.09 -7.46 -6.98
N SER A 110 -13.95 -8.16 -8.11
CA SER A 110 -12.94 -9.20 -8.33
C SER A 110 -11.73 -8.70 -9.11
N SER A 111 -11.80 -7.50 -9.68
CA SER A 111 -10.77 -6.95 -10.56
C SER A 111 -10.73 -5.42 -10.51
N VAL A 112 -9.63 -4.86 -10.98
CA VAL A 112 -9.48 -3.40 -11.18
C VAL A 112 -10.53 -2.86 -12.15
N ASP A 113 -10.88 -3.61 -13.19
CA ASP A 113 -11.90 -3.16 -14.16
C ASP A 113 -13.30 -3.04 -13.52
N GLU A 114 -13.67 -3.97 -12.64
CA GLU A 114 -14.92 -3.86 -11.88
C GLU A 114 -14.89 -2.67 -10.92
N ALA A 115 -13.77 -2.47 -10.21
CA ALA A 115 -13.58 -1.31 -9.35
C ALA A 115 -13.70 0.02 -10.13
N LYS A 116 -13.07 0.12 -11.30
CA LYS A 116 -13.19 1.32 -12.18
C LYS A 116 -14.64 1.64 -12.56
N LYS A 117 -15.46 0.63 -12.82
CA LYS A 117 -16.90 0.83 -13.12
C LYS A 117 -17.66 1.43 -11.94
N LEU A 118 -17.42 0.93 -10.73
CA LEU A 118 -18.04 1.48 -9.52
C LEU A 118 -17.59 2.92 -9.25
N LEU A 119 -16.30 3.20 -9.43
CA LEU A 119 -15.72 4.52 -9.22
C LEU A 119 -16.31 5.62 -10.11
N GLN A 120 -16.81 5.28 -11.30
CA GLN A 120 -17.44 6.25 -12.21
C GLN A 120 -18.67 6.94 -11.62
N ASN A 121 -19.38 6.26 -10.71
CA ASN A 121 -20.57 6.80 -10.06
C ASN A 121 -20.38 7.05 -8.57
N MET A 122 -19.14 7.16 -8.10
CA MET A 122 -18.84 7.31 -6.68
C MET A 122 -18.66 8.78 -6.27
N ASN A 123 -18.92 9.04 -5.00
CA ASN A 123 -18.63 10.28 -4.31
C ASN A 123 -18.05 9.97 -2.93
N PHE A 124 -16.91 10.54 -2.58
CA PHE A 124 -16.35 10.41 -1.23
C PHE A 124 -17.01 11.41 -0.28
N LEU A 125 -17.63 10.88 0.78
CA LEU A 125 -18.30 11.67 1.80
C LEU A 125 -17.31 12.32 2.77
N ASN A 126 -17.57 13.58 3.09
CA ASN A 126 -16.89 14.33 4.14
C ASN A 126 -17.48 14.00 5.53
N GLU A 127 -17.34 12.74 5.95
CA GLU A 127 -17.87 12.24 7.21
C GLU A 127 -16.80 11.42 7.95
N PRO A 128 -16.41 11.78 9.19
CA PRO A 128 -15.47 10.99 9.99
C PRO A 128 -16.14 9.72 10.52
N PHE A 129 -15.33 8.76 10.94
CA PHE A 129 -15.85 7.54 11.57
C PHE A 129 -16.60 7.85 12.87
N ASN A 130 -15.99 8.64 13.74
CA ASN A 130 -16.59 9.17 14.96
C ASN A 130 -15.85 10.45 15.40
N ASP A 131 -16.30 11.07 16.49
CA ASP A 131 -15.73 12.32 17.01
C ASP A 131 -14.28 12.17 17.53
N ARG A 132 -13.80 10.96 17.75
CA ARG A 132 -12.45 10.68 18.28
C ARG A 132 -11.41 10.45 17.19
N LEU A 133 -11.83 10.00 16.01
CA LEU A 133 -10.96 9.74 14.88
C LEU A 133 -11.11 10.86 13.85
N PRO A 134 -10.03 11.61 13.59
CA PRO A 134 -10.07 12.68 12.60
C PRO A 134 -10.31 12.09 11.20
N LEU A 135 -10.86 12.91 10.33
CA LEU A 135 -11.08 12.56 8.93
C LEU A 135 -9.72 12.33 8.27
N ALA A 136 -9.43 11.09 7.88
CA ALA A 136 -8.17 10.74 7.24
C ALA A 136 -8.13 11.24 5.79
N GLN A 137 -7.13 12.05 5.46
CA GLN A 137 -6.90 12.55 4.11
C GLN A 137 -6.07 11.52 3.33
N LEU A 138 -6.74 10.74 2.48
CA LEU A 138 -6.15 9.59 1.81
C LEU A 138 -6.28 9.67 0.29
N HIS A 139 -5.41 8.94 -0.38
CA HIS A 139 -5.57 8.44 -1.74
C HIS A 139 -5.25 6.94 -1.77
N TRP A 140 -5.61 6.25 -2.84
CA TRP A 140 -5.56 4.80 -2.87
C TRP A 140 -4.89 4.26 -4.11
N ILE A 141 -4.20 3.13 -3.96
CA ILE A 141 -3.83 2.24 -5.05
C ILE A 141 -4.75 1.02 -5.01
N ILE A 142 -5.29 0.65 -6.17
CA ILE A 142 -6.06 -0.57 -6.37
C ILE A 142 -5.33 -1.39 -7.43
N ALA A 143 -5.08 -2.66 -7.16
CA ALA A 143 -4.30 -3.50 -8.06
C ALA A 143 -4.78 -4.95 -8.08
N ASP A 144 -4.69 -5.57 -9.23
CA ASP A 144 -4.82 -7.00 -9.46
C ASP A 144 -3.60 -7.55 -10.24
N SER A 145 -3.63 -8.82 -10.63
CA SER A 145 -2.53 -9.45 -11.35
C SER A 145 -2.23 -8.84 -12.72
N ASN A 146 -3.11 -8.02 -13.26
CA ASN A 146 -3.03 -7.48 -14.62
C ASN A 146 -2.68 -6.00 -14.65
N LYS A 147 -3.19 -5.21 -13.70
CA LYS A 147 -3.03 -3.75 -13.71
C LYS A 147 -3.17 -3.13 -12.33
N ALA A 148 -2.79 -1.88 -12.24
CA ALA A 148 -3.02 -1.03 -11.08
C ALA A 148 -3.59 0.32 -11.51
N ILE A 149 -4.36 0.93 -10.61
CA ILE A 149 -4.85 2.31 -10.73
C ILE A 149 -4.59 3.07 -9.44
N THR A 150 -4.50 4.39 -9.56
CA THR A 150 -4.49 5.32 -8.42
C THR A 150 -5.79 6.10 -8.39
N VAL A 151 -6.39 6.23 -7.21
CA VAL A 151 -7.64 6.95 -6.97
C VAL A 151 -7.38 8.11 -6.04
N GLU A 152 -7.67 9.32 -6.47
CA GLU A 152 -7.53 10.56 -5.72
C GLU A 152 -8.84 11.34 -5.72
N SER A 153 -9.35 11.66 -4.54
CA SER A 153 -10.50 12.57 -4.38
C SER A 153 -9.96 13.96 -4.10
N VAL A 154 -10.17 14.87 -5.03
CA VAL A 154 -9.69 16.25 -4.99
C VAL A 154 -10.83 17.24 -5.19
N ALA A 155 -10.55 18.55 -5.15
CA ALA A 155 -11.58 19.59 -5.25
C ALA A 155 -12.50 19.43 -6.46
N ASP A 156 -11.94 19.00 -7.61
CA ASP A 156 -12.70 18.80 -8.87
C ASP A 156 -13.42 17.43 -8.94
N GLY A 157 -13.36 16.61 -7.88
CA GLY A 157 -13.95 15.28 -7.84
C GLY A 157 -12.91 14.16 -7.86
N ILE A 158 -13.35 12.96 -8.23
CA ILE A 158 -12.50 11.78 -8.23
C ILE A 158 -11.64 11.75 -9.51
N LYS A 159 -10.34 11.59 -9.34
CA LYS A 159 -9.37 11.32 -10.40
C LYS A 159 -8.96 9.85 -10.35
N ILE A 160 -9.00 9.19 -11.48
CA ILE A 160 -8.59 7.79 -11.63
C ILE A 160 -7.46 7.76 -12.66
N TYR A 161 -6.28 7.33 -12.22
CA TYR A 161 -5.10 7.22 -13.07
C TYR A 161 -4.76 5.76 -13.30
N ASP A 162 -4.46 5.39 -14.54
CA ASP A 162 -3.76 4.14 -14.78
C ASP A 162 -2.36 4.25 -14.17
N ASN A 163 -1.95 3.23 -13.43
CA ASN A 163 -0.70 3.21 -12.70
C ASN A 163 0.25 2.14 -13.25
N PRO A 164 1.00 2.44 -14.32
CA PRO A 164 1.84 1.45 -14.99
C PRO A 164 3.05 1.02 -14.17
N VAL A 165 3.45 1.80 -13.17
CA VAL A 165 4.56 1.44 -12.27
C VAL A 165 4.09 0.57 -11.09
N GLY A 166 2.78 0.59 -10.77
CA GLY A 166 2.23 -0.15 -9.64
C GLY A 166 2.81 0.30 -8.30
N VAL A 167 3.06 1.61 -8.15
CA VAL A 167 3.62 2.24 -6.95
C VAL A 167 2.76 3.43 -6.54
N LEU A 168 2.60 3.63 -5.25
CA LEU A 168 2.01 4.84 -4.69
C LEU A 168 2.77 5.24 -3.42
N THR A 169 3.01 6.55 -3.24
CA THR A 169 3.53 7.10 -1.98
C THR A 169 2.54 8.11 -1.40
N ASN A 170 2.92 9.36 -1.23
CA ASN A 170 2.07 10.41 -0.67
C ASN A 170 2.01 11.59 -1.66
N ASN A 171 2.01 12.84 -1.13
CA ASN A 171 2.11 14.05 -1.96
C ASN A 171 3.39 14.05 -2.82
N PRO A 172 3.39 14.68 -3.98
CA PRO A 172 2.30 15.39 -4.65
C PRO A 172 1.30 14.42 -5.34
N PRO A 173 0.24 14.93 -6.02
CA PRO A 173 -0.66 14.12 -6.84
C PRO A 173 0.05 13.19 -7.81
N PHE A 174 -0.59 12.06 -8.11
CA PHE A 174 0.02 10.95 -8.85
C PHE A 174 0.53 11.34 -10.25
N ASP A 175 -0.18 12.19 -10.98
CA ASP A 175 0.26 12.68 -12.28
C ASP A 175 1.60 13.41 -12.21
N LYS A 176 1.83 14.17 -11.13
CA LYS A 176 3.10 14.86 -10.87
C LYS A 176 4.22 13.89 -10.49
N GLN A 177 3.89 12.83 -9.73
CA GLN A 177 4.82 11.77 -9.43
C GLN A 177 5.30 11.08 -10.73
N MET A 178 4.36 10.74 -11.60
CA MET A 178 4.68 10.13 -12.90
C MET A 178 5.49 11.07 -13.79
N PHE A 179 5.13 12.35 -13.85
CA PHE A 179 5.90 13.33 -14.60
C PHE A 179 7.34 13.43 -14.11
N ASN A 180 7.54 13.41 -12.80
CA ASN A 180 8.88 13.51 -12.21
C ASN A 180 9.81 12.33 -12.59
N LEU A 181 9.27 11.16 -12.92
CA LEU A 181 10.09 10.02 -13.37
C LEU A 181 10.91 10.34 -14.63
N ASN A 182 10.46 11.28 -15.46
CA ASN A 182 11.22 11.71 -16.63
C ASN A 182 12.62 12.24 -16.28
N ASN A 183 12.77 12.83 -15.10
CA ASN A 183 14.06 13.36 -14.64
C ASN A 183 15.06 12.24 -14.30
N TYR A 184 14.61 11.00 -14.19
CA TYR A 184 15.38 9.84 -13.75
C TYR A 184 15.53 8.76 -14.83
N MET A 185 15.13 9.05 -16.07
CA MET A 185 15.19 8.07 -17.16
C MET A 185 16.62 7.65 -17.54
N HIS A 186 17.64 8.36 -17.04
CA HIS A 186 19.05 8.00 -17.19
C HIS A 186 19.53 6.91 -16.24
N LEU A 187 18.77 6.61 -15.20
CA LEU A 187 19.12 5.58 -14.22
C LEU A 187 19.12 4.18 -14.87
N SER A 188 20.09 3.38 -14.51
CA SER A 188 20.26 2.03 -15.04
C SER A 188 20.81 1.08 -13.97
N ASN A 189 20.44 -0.19 -14.06
CA ASN A 189 21.06 -1.28 -13.28
C ASN A 189 22.41 -1.73 -13.86
N LYS A 190 22.84 -1.17 -14.99
CA LYS A 190 24.12 -1.45 -15.64
C LYS A 190 25.15 -0.36 -15.34
N SER A 191 26.43 -0.72 -15.46
CA SER A 191 27.50 0.28 -15.36
C SER A 191 27.36 1.32 -16.47
N PRO A 192 27.53 2.62 -16.17
CA PRO A 192 27.42 3.68 -17.17
C PRO A 192 28.62 3.71 -18.12
N GLU A 193 28.37 4.16 -19.34
CA GLU A 193 29.41 4.57 -20.27
C GLU A 193 29.74 6.05 -20.09
N ASN A 194 30.94 6.47 -20.47
CA ASN A 194 31.31 7.87 -20.46
C ASN A 194 30.62 8.63 -21.59
N THR A 195 29.45 9.19 -21.29
CA THR A 195 28.70 10.10 -22.20
C THR A 195 28.89 11.57 -21.86
N PHE A 196 29.69 11.87 -20.81
CA PHE A 196 29.91 13.27 -20.36
C PHE A 196 30.71 14.05 -21.36
N SER A 197 31.86 13.54 -21.78
CA SER A 197 32.70 14.17 -22.82
C SER A 197 33.76 13.20 -23.33
N SER A 198 33.95 13.14 -24.63
CA SER A 198 35.06 12.36 -25.22
C SER A 198 36.44 12.97 -24.93
N LYS A 199 36.49 14.21 -24.39
CA LYS A 199 37.76 14.87 -24.02
C LYS A 199 38.28 14.46 -22.65
N LEU A 200 37.47 13.69 -21.86
CA LEU A 200 37.83 13.26 -20.52
C LEU A 200 37.76 11.74 -20.43
N ASP A 201 38.82 11.11 -19.95
CA ASP A 201 38.88 9.67 -19.71
C ASP A 201 38.27 9.34 -18.33
N LEU A 202 36.93 9.40 -18.26
CA LEU A 202 36.18 9.06 -17.05
C LEU A 202 35.88 7.55 -17.02
N LYS A 203 36.11 6.91 -15.86
CA LYS A 203 35.98 5.45 -15.69
C LYS A 203 35.10 5.10 -14.50
N ASN A 204 34.47 3.96 -14.59
CA ASN A 204 33.77 3.35 -13.48
C ASN A 204 34.77 2.98 -12.37
N TYR A 205 34.50 3.39 -11.12
CA TYR A 205 35.33 3.06 -9.96
C TYR A 205 34.64 2.06 -9.01
N SER A 206 33.33 1.81 -9.22
CA SER A 206 32.58 0.80 -8.42
C SER A 206 31.42 0.22 -9.21
N ARG A 207 30.86 -0.87 -8.68
CA ARG A 207 29.59 -1.43 -9.16
C ARG A 207 28.43 -0.53 -8.71
N GLY A 208 27.29 -0.60 -9.41
CA GLY A 208 26.08 0.15 -9.07
C GLY A 208 26.06 1.61 -9.53
N MET A 209 27.09 2.08 -10.23
CA MET A 209 27.20 3.47 -10.67
C MET A 209 26.12 3.88 -11.67
N GLY A 210 25.44 2.96 -12.34
CA GLY A 210 24.32 3.28 -13.23
C GLY A 210 23.12 3.90 -12.51
N ALA A 211 23.03 3.72 -11.20
CA ALA A 211 21.99 4.32 -10.36
C ALA A 211 22.45 5.61 -9.64
N ILE A 212 23.58 6.22 -10.04
CA ILE A 212 23.99 7.51 -9.46
C ILE A 212 22.90 8.55 -9.75
N GLY A 213 22.43 9.22 -8.68
CA GLY A 213 21.31 10.15 -8.73
C GLY A 213 19.97 9.54 -8.29
N LEU A 214 19.91 8.23 -8.00
CA LEU A 214 18.73 7.64 -7.36
C LEU A 214 18.52 8.31 -5.98
N PRO A 215 17.35 8.92 -5.72
CA PRO A 215 17.14 9.68 -4.49
C PRO A 215 17.25 8.80 -3.25
N GLY A 216 17.93 9.28 -2.22
CA GLY A 216 18.16 8.55 -0.96
C GLY A 216 17.39 9.07 0.24
N ASP A 217 16.77 10.26 0.14
CA ASP A 217 16.00 10.84 1.24
C ASP A 217 14.62 10.18 1.44
N LEU A 218 13.96 10.52 2.55
CA LEU A 218 12.71 9.89 2.96
C LEU A 218 11.45 10.62 2.44
N SER A 219 11.59 11.67 1.63
CA SER A 219 10.43 12.37 1.08
C SER A 219 9.60 11.46 0.17
N SER A 220 8.31 11.78 0.06
CA SER A 220 7.38 10.99 -0.75
C SER A 220 7.83 10.84 -2.19
N GLN A 221 8.30 11.93 -2.81
CA GLN A 221 8.72 11.91 -4.20
C GLN A 221 9.99 11.09 -4.41
N SER A 222 10.95 11.18 -3.50
CA SER A 222 12.17 10.35 -3.54
C SER A 222 11.89 8.88 -3.32
N ARG A 223 10.99 8.53 -2.39
CA ARG A 223 10.56 7.15 -2.18
C ARG A 223 9.82 6.58 -3.40
N PHE A 224 8.99 7.39 -4.06
CA PHE A 224 8.31 6.99 -5.29
C PHE A 224 9.31 6.60 -6.37
N VAL A 225 10.28 7.46 -6.68
CA VAL A 225 11.33 7.20 -7.67
C VAL A 225 12.13 5.95 -7.30
N ARG A 226 12.54 5.86 -6.03
CA ARG A 226 13.37 4.73 -5.55
C ARG A 226 12.64 3.41 -5.68
N ILE A 227 11.40 3.31 -5.21
CA ILE A 227 10.60 2.09 -5.31
C ILE A 227 10.30 1.73 -6.76
N ALA A 228 9.97 2.71 -7.61
CA ALA A 228 9.75 2.46 -9.03
C ALA A 228 10.99 1.85 -9.69
N PHE A 229 12.16 2.43 -9.45
CA PHE A 229 13.42 1.91 -9.98
C PHE A 229 13.77 0.52 -9.42
N VAL A 230 13.74 0.37 -8.09
CA VAL A 230 14.08 -0.90 -7.42
C VAL A 230 13.15 -2.01 -7.87
N LYS A 231 11.84 -1.79 -7.83
CA LYS A 231 10.85 -2.78 -8.25
C LYS A 231 11.04 -3.22 -9.70
N MET A 232 11.19 -2.26 -10.61
CA MET A 232 11.27 -2.56 -12.05
C MET A 232 12.57 -3.25 -12.47
N ASN A 233 13.61 -3.16 -11.65
CA ASN A 233 14.88 -3.83 -11.89
C ASN A 233 15.10 -5.07 -10.99
N SER A 234 14.18 -5.33 -10.04
CA SER A 234 14.25 -6.49 -9.18
C SER A 234 13.94 -7.79 -9.93
N VAL A 235 14.69 -8.83 -9.61
CA VAL A 235 14.48 -10.18 -10.11
C VAL A 235 14.49 -11.17 -8.94
N SER A 236 13.66 -12.20 -9.04
CA SER A 236 13.64 -13.32 -8.10
C SER A 236 13.26 -14.61 -8.84
N GLY A 237 13.38 -15.75 -8.16
CA GLY A 237 12.72 -16.97 -8.63
C GLY A 237 11.20 -16.83 -8.53
N ASP A 238 10.50 -17.77 -9.17
CA ASP A 238 9.02 -17.80 -9.21
C ASP A 238 8.40 -18.43 -7.95
N GLY A 239 9.21 -19.03 -7.07
CA GLY A 239 8.78 -19.62 -5.81
C GLY A 239 8.20 -18.58 -4.86
N GLU A 240 7.23 -18.99 -4.03
CA GLU A 240 6.56 -18.08 -3.10
C GLU A 240 7.54 -17.46 -2.09
N LEU A 241 8.40 -18.27 -1.47
CA LEU A 241 9.37 -17.76 -0.49
C LEU A 241 10.39 -16.80 -1.11
N GLU A 242 10.86 -17.08 -2.34
CA GLU A 242 11.75 -16.19 -3.07
C GLU A 242 11.06 -14.86 -3.42
N SER A 243 9.82 -14.92 -3.87
CA SER A 243 9.04 -13.76 -4.24
C SER A 243 8.70 -12.88 -3.02
N VAL A 244 8.28 -13.49 -1.91
CA VAL A 244 8.02 -12.79 -0.63
C VAL A 244 9.30 -12.14 -0.13
N SER A 245 10.43 -12.86 -0.10
CA SER A 245 11.72 -12.29 0.30
C SER A 245 12.09 -11.09 -0.57
N GLN A 246 11.98 -11.21 -1.90
CA GLN A 246 12.26 -10.11 -2.81
C GLN A 246 11.33 -8.91 -2.60
N PHE A 247 10.06 -9.16 -2.31
CA PHE A 247 9.09 -8.10 -2.02
C PHE A 247 9.51 -7.27 -0.79
N PHE A 248 9.93 -7.93 0.28
CA PHE A 248 10.45 -7.23 1.46
C PHE A 248 11.73 -6.46 1.15
N HIS A 249 12.66 -7.01 0.34
CA HIS A 249 13.85 -6.27 -0.10
C HIS A 249 13.49 -5.00 -0.88
N ILE A 250 12.45 -5.05 -1.72
CA ILE A 250 11.95 -3.87 -2.44
C ILE A 250 11.49 -2.81 -1.45
N LEU A 251 10.58 -3.14 -0.54
CA LEU A 251 10.02 -2.17 0.42
C LEU A 251 11.02 -1.71 1.47
N ASN A 252 11.94 -2.57 1.91
CA ASN A 252 13.00 -2.18 2.86
C ASN A 252 13.94 -1.11 2.30
N SER A 253 13.95 -0.89 0.98
CA SER A 253 14.71 0.21 0.39
C SER A 253 14.18 1.60 0.78
N VAL A 254 12.98 1.68 1.35
CA VAL A 254 12.32 2.93 1.81
C VAL A 254 11.92 2.89 3.28
N ASP A 255 12.44 1.94 4.05
CA ASP A 255 12.23 1.89 5.49
C ASP A 255 12.64 3.21 6.15
N GLN A 256 11.83 3.66 7.10
CA GLN A 256 12.08 4.86 7.86
C GLN A 256 12.60 4.52 9.26
N GLN A 257 13.86 4.86 9.49
CA GLN A 257 14.55 4.58 10.72
C GLN A 257 14.26 5.66 11.76
N ARG A 258 14.10 5.25 13.03
CA ARG A 258 13.90 6.17 14.16
C ARG A 258 15.04 7.18 14.23
N GLY A 259 14.69 8.46 14.29
CA GLY A 259 15.65 9.56 14.36
C GLY A 259 15.94 10.22 12.99
N CYS A 260 15.63 9.57 11.87
CA CYS A 260 15.89 10.13 10.54
C CYS A 260 14.80 11.07 10.02
N CYS A 261 13.59 11.01 10.61
CA CYS A 261 12.50 11.95 10.34
C CYS A 261 11.92 12.43 11.68
N ASP A 262 12.43 13.56 12.16
CA ASP A 262 12.07 14.18 13.43
C ASP A 262 10.81 15.04 13.24
N LEU A 263 9.77 14.74 14.02
CA LEU A 263 8.49 15.47 14.04
C LEU A 263 8.40 16.47 15.19
N GLY A 264 9.46 16.59 15.98
CA GLY A 264 9.51 17.37 17.22
C GLY A 264 8.89 16.65 18.40
N ASN A 265 9.16 17.16 19.63
CA ASN A 265 8.66 16.61 20.88
C ASN A 265 8.96 15.10 21.07
N ASP A 266 10.17 14.68 20.74
CA ASP A 266 10.64 13.28 20.81
C ASP A 266 9.81 12.28 19.99
N LYS A 267 9.12 12.77 18.95
CA LYS A 267 8.39 11.96 18.00
C LYS A 267 9.16 11.82 16.71
N TYR A 268 9.19 10.61 16.21
CA TYR A 268 9.87 10.26 14.96
C TYR A 268 8.93 9.48 14.07
N GLU A 269 8.96 9.77 12.78
CA GLU A 269 8.31 8.89 11.83
C GLU A 269 9.16 7.64 11.62
N ILE A 270 8.53 6.48 11.73
CA ILE A 270 9.15 5.16 11.52
C ILE A 270 8.23 4.28 10.69
N THR A 271 8.80 3.27 10.06
CA THR A 271 8.00 2.22 9.41
C THR A 271 7.41 1.30 10.47
N ILE A 272 6.14 1.52 10.83
CA ILE A 272 5.41 0.74 11.85
C ILE A 272 5.33 -0.72 11.46
N TYR A 273 4.93 -0.99 10.20
CA TYR A 273 4.93 -2.33 9.62
C TYR A 273 5.19 -2.27 8.12
N THR A 274 5.68 -3.39 7.59
CA THR A 274 5.74 -3.66 6.15
C THR A 274 4.89 -4.89 5.86
N SER A 275 4.00 -4.79 4.88
CA SER A 275 3.15 -5.90 4.44
C SER A 275 3.55 -6.42 3.07
N CYS A 276 3.30 -7.71 2.86
CA CYS A 276 3.36 -8.38 1.58
C CYS A 276 2.20 -9.38 1.51
N CYS A 277 1.25 -9.16 0.64
CA CYS A 277 0.16 -10.10 0.41
C CYS A 277 0.47 -10.96 -0.80
N ASN A 278 0.48 -12.30 -0.67
CA ASN A 278 0.29 -13.16 -1.84
C ASN A 278 -1.21 -13.13 -2.19
N ALA A 279 -1.59 -12.22 -3.10
CA ALA A 279 -2.98 -12.00 -3.45
C ALA A 279 -3.59 -13.17 -4.24
N THR A 280 -2.77 -13.95 -4.94
CA THR A 280 -3.20 -15.17 -5.63
C THR A 280 -3.65 -16.25 -4.65
N LYS A 281 -2.98 -16.37 -3.50
CA LYS A 281 -3.21 -17.42 -2.50
C LYS A 281 -3.94 -16.95 -1.24
N GLY A 282 -4.20 -15.65 -1.08
CA GLY A 282 -4.86 -15.11 0.10
C GLY A 282 -4.03 -15.19 1.38
N ILE A 283 -2.72 -14.93 1.30
CA ILE A 283 -1.80 -14.98 2.44
C ILE A 283 -1.25 -13.57 2.70
N TYR A 284 -1.35 -13.12 3.93
CA TYR A 284 -0.83 -11.83 4.38
C TYR A 284 0.45 -12.04 5.20
N TYR A 285 1.59 -11.58 4.68
CA TYR A 285 2.88 -11.57 5.35
C TYR A 285 3.18 -10.17 5.89
N TYR A 286 3.85 -10.09 7.04
CA TYR A 286 4.26 -8.80 7.60
C TYR A 286 5.54 -8.89 8.42
N THR A 287 6.21 -7.75 8.56
CA THR A 287 7.21 -7.44 9.58
C THR A 287 6.79 -6.18 10.31
N THR A 288 7.31 -5.93 11.51
CA THR A 288 7.11 -4.69 12.25
C THR A 288 8.45 -4.02 12.55
N TYR A 289 8.43 -2.78 13.00
CA TYR A 289 9.66 -2.05 13.32
C TYR A 289 10.52 -2.76 14.37
N ASP A 290 9.90 -3.41 15.34
CA ASP A 290 10.55 -4.12 16.45
C ASP A 290 10.57 -5.64 16.29
N ASN A 291 10.20 -6.16 15.13
CA ASN A 291 10.26 -7.59 14.80
C ASN A 291 10.50 -7.81 13.31
N HIS A 292 11.73 -8.20 12.97
CA HIS A 292 12.14 -8.47 11.59
C HIS A 292 11.72 -9.86 11.09
N GLN A 293 11.25 -10.75 11.98
CA GLN A 293 10.74 -12.06 11.56
C GLN A 293 9.49 -11.89 10.69
N ILE A 294 9.54 -12.38 9.46
CA ILE A 294 8.35 -12.43 8.59
C ILE A 294 7.34 -13.38 9.22
N THR A 295 6.16 -12.85 9.49
CA THR A 295 5.01 -13.59 10.04
C THR A 295 3.89 -13.60 9.02
N ALA A 296 3.08 -14.65 8.97
CA ALA A 296 2.03 -14.81 7.97
C ALA A 296 0.71 -15.28 8.56
N VAL A 297 -0.39 -14.81 7.97
CA VAL A 297 -1.74 -15.33 8.19
C VAL A 297 -2.33 -15.72 6.83
N ASN A 298 -2.75 -16.97 6.73
CA ASN A 298 -3.42 -17.51 5.53
C ASN A 298 -4.92 -17.55 5.75
N MET A 299 -5.68 -16.70 5.06
CA MET A 299 -7.12 -16.61 5.24
C MET A 299 -7.86 -17.90 4.88
N ASN A 300 -7.31 -18.71 3.95
CA ASN A 300 -7.93 -19.96 3.53
C ASN A 300 -7.83 -21.10 4.57
N LYS A 301 -7.09 -20.87 5.66
CA LYS A 301 -7.07 -21.78 6.82
C LYS A 301 -8.16 -21.47 7.86
N GLU A 302 -8.93 -20.42 7.62
CA GLU A 302 -9.99 -19.96 8.51
C GLU A 302 -11.40 -20.26 7.95
N ASN A 303 -12.41 -20.15 8.81
CA ASN A 303 -13.80 -20.28 8.38
C ASN A 303 -14.27 -19.01 7.67
N LEU A 304 -14.17 -18.99 6.36
CA LEU A 304 -14.58 -17.85 5.55
C LEU A 304 -16.10 -17.72 5.35
N GLU A 305 -16.89 -18.71 5.79
CA GLU A 305 -18.36 -18.65 5.80
C GLU A 305 -18.93 -18.08 7.12
N GLY A 306 -18.06 -17.67 8.03
CA GLY A 306 -18.47 -17.04 9.29
C GLY A 306 -19.05 -15.63 9.11
N ASP A 307 -19.57 -15.11 10.23
CA ASP A 307 -20.19 -13.79 10.34
C ASP A 307 -19.48 -12.86 11.34
N LYS A 308 -18.33 -13.27 11.85
CA LYS A 308 -17.53 -12.51 12.82
C LYS A 308 -16.12 -12.30 12.32
N LEU A 309 -15.52 -11.14 12.68
CA LEU A 309 -14.12 -10.85 12.40
C LEU A 309 -13.22 -11.89 13.05
N ILE A 310 -12.17 -12.30 12.33
CA ILE A 310 -11.09 -13.15 12.84
C ILE A 310 -9.85 -12.26 12.93
N ARG A 311 -9.25 -12.17 14.13
CA ARG A 311 -8.28 -11.15 14.47
C ARG A 311 -6.99 -11.78 14.98
N TYR A 312 -5.86 -11.30 14.48
CA TYR A 312 -4.51 -11.71 14.87
C TYR A 312 -3.70 -10.50 15.31
N PRO A 313 -3.51 -10.28 16.62
CA PRO A 313 -2.62 -9.24 17.11
C PRO A 313 -1.22 -9.43 16.54
N LEU A 314 -0.54 -8.31 16.22
CA LEU A 314 0.82 -8.36 15.71
C LEU A 314 1.78 -8.94 16.75
N ILE A 315 2.66 -9.82 16.30
CA ILE A 315 3.73 -10.38 17.14
C ILE A 315 4.76 -9.27 17.36
N LYS A 316 4.98 -8.94 18.64
CA LYS A 316 5.91 -7.91 19.08
C LYS A 316 7.19 -8.52 19.62
N GLY A 317 8.25 -7.72 19.57
CA GLY A 317 9.57 -8.08 20.07
C GLY A 317 10.41 -8.84 19.05
N GLU A 318 11.68 -8.47 18.98
CA GLU A 318 12.62 -9.02 18.01
C GLU A 318 12.84 -10.52 18.23
N GLN A 319 12.81 -11.27 17.17
CA GLN A 319 13.02 -12.72 17.13
C GLN A 319 14.44 -13.01 16.66
N ILE A 320 15.38 -13.12 17.61
CA ILE A 320 16.78 -13.41 17.31
C ILE A 320 17.04 -14.90 17.56
N LYS A 321 17.45 -15.62 16.51
CA LYS A 321 17.87 -17.01 16.61
C LYS A 321 19.36 -17.07 16.91
N LEU A 322 19.73 -17.57 18.08
CA LEU A 322 21.12 -17.93 18.37
C LEU A 322 21.48 -19.20 17.60
N GLN A 323 22.67 -19.20 16.97
CA GLN A 323 23.11 -20.32 16.15
C GLN A 323 23.96 -21.32 16.95
N ASN A 324 24.49 -20.92 18.10
CA ASN A 324 25.28 -21.71 19.04
C ASN A 324 24.56 -21.93 20.36
#